data_529b3b172871bd1495ea8ca7e921a57e
#
_entry.id   529b3b172871bd1495ea8ca7e921a57e
#
_cell.length_a   1.000
_cell.length_b   1.000
_cell.length_c   1.000
_cell.angle_alpha   90.00
_cell.angle_beta   90.00
_cell.angle_gamma   90.00
#
_symmetry.space_group_name_H-M   'P 1'
#
loop_
_entity.id
_entity.type
_entity.pdbx_description
1 polymer ?
#
loop_
_entity_poly.entity_id
_entity_poly.type
_entity_poly.pdbx_seq_one_letter_code
_entity_poly.pdbx_strand_id
1 'polypeptide(L)'
;MTRKDPWMSPLWGRREFLGLLAASALAGKARAAVTPRIAAIDWAMLETSVALGVMPVAATELIQFRVGAVEPEIPENVVDLGLRGAPNFELLQLTRPDLILISPFYTRYTGRLEAIAPVFSLPFYVKGEPPFGKALAAVSALGEKLGRADEARRVLSETDAALQAMRTRLAGFSARPTYVINIGDARHFRAFGADSMFGDVLGRLGLANAWVDRSQFTFAAPVPLENLAASSEARIVIVSDIPVEARESLRNSAIWRALPAVRENRVVTLGNVSPYGGITAGVRFARLLTEALTAQGEAL
;
A
#
# COMPACT_ATOMS: atom_id res chain seq x y z
N MET A 1 85.54 -33.79 5.78
CA MET A 1 84.89 -33.13 4.62
C MET A 1 83.82 -34.06 4.11
N THR A 2 82.57 -33.87 4.57
CA THR A 2 81.38 -34.59 4.08
C THR A 2 80.21 -33.67 4.09
N ARG A 3 79.74 -33.36 2.90
CA ARG A 3 78.60 -32.49 2.59
C ARG A 3 77.27 -33.23 2.92
N LYS A 4 76.40 -32.61 3.65
CA LYS A 4 75.03 -33.08 3.88
C LYS A 4 74.08 -32.25 3.01
N ASP A 5 73.33 -32.88 2.14
CA ASP A 5 72.24 -32.32 1.37
C ASP A 5 70.98 -32.31 2.19
N PRO A 6 70.14 -31.21 2.17
CA PRO A 6 68.82 -31.15 2.83
C PRO A 6 67.72 -31.05 1.77
N TRP A 7 67.18 -32.17 1.32
CA TRP A 7 65.87 -32.19 0.60
C TRP A 7 65.01 -33.27 1.23
N MET A 8 64.25 -32.87 2.26
CA MET A 8 63.04 -33.61 2.71
C MET A 8 61.79 -32.83 2.35
N SER A 9 61.08 -33.30 1.33
CA SER A 9 59.75 -32.90 0.99
C SER A 9 58.73 -33.54 1.92
N PRO A 10 57.76 -32.79 2.51
CA PRO A 10 56.70 -33.43 3.27
C PRO A 10 55.69 -34.09 2.31
N LEU A 11 55.58 -35.41 2.40
CA LEU A 11 54.55 -36.20 1.75
C LEU A 11 53.23 -35.92 2.41
N TRP A 12 52.39 -35.15 1.76
CA TRP A 12 50.99 -35.00 2.16
C TRP A 12 50.26 -36.34 1.99
N GLY A 13 49.74 -36.88 3.07
CA GLY A 13 49.09 -38.18 3.10
C GLY A 13 47.76 -38.15 2.32
N ARG A 14 47.51 -39.21 1.54
CA ARG A 14 46.28 -39.46 0.77
C ARG A 14 45.00 -39.35 1.60
N ARG A 15 45.07 -39.37 2.91
CA ARG A 15 43.91 -39.21 3.83
C ARG A 15 43.45 -37.77 4.00
N GLU A 16 44.33 -36.79 3.87
CA GLU A 16 43.95 -35.36 4.01
C GLU A 16 43.26 -34.82 2.75
N PHE A 17 43.60 -35.40 1.58
CA PHE A 17 42.96 -35.02 0.31
C PHE A 17 41.51 -35.54 0.20
N LEU A 18 41.17 -36.65 0.86
CA LEU A 18 39.84 -37.20 0.89
C LEU A 18 38.92 -36.44 1.88
N GLY A 19 39.48 -35.79 2.89
CA GLY A 19 38.73 -34.92 3.84
C GLY A 19 38.24 -33.60 3.20
N LEU A 20 39.03 -33.03 2.27
CA LEU A 20 38.61 -31.80 1.58
C LEU A 20 37.51 -32.02 0.51
N LEU A 21 37.46 -33.20 -0.10
CA LEU A 21 36.42 -33.56 -1.08
C LEU A 21 35.08 -33.90 -0.44
N ALA A 22 35.06 -34.36 0.82
CA ALA A 22 33.84 -34.64 1.54
C ALA A 22 33.16 -33.37 2.10
N ALA A 23 33.92 -32.31 2.38
CA ALA A 23 33.40 -31.00 2.82
C ALA A 23 32.72 -30.24 1.67
N SER A 24 33.11 -30.46 0.42
CA SER A 24 32.52 -29.79 -0.76
C SER A 24 31.16 -30.39 -1.18
N ALA A 25 30.83 -31.59 -0.73
CA ALA A 25 29.58 -32.28 -1.09
C ALA A 25 28.39 -31.85 -0.23
N LEU A 26 28.62 -31.09 0.87
CA LEU A 26 27.60 -30.55 1.78
C LEU A 26 27.27 -29.08 1.50
N ALA A 27 27.87 -28.46 0.47
CA ALA A 27 27.32 -27.24 -0.10
C ALA A 27 25.98 -27.60 -0.78
N GLY A 28 24.95 -27.79 0.02
CA GLY A 28 23.60 -27.98 -0.44
C GLY A 28 23.34 -26.88 -1.48
N LYS A 29 23.07 -27.28 -2.72
CA LYS A 29 22.56 -26.38 -3.75
C LYS A 29 21.41 -25.62 -3.11
N ALA A 30 21.62 -24.37 -2.70
CA ALA A 30 20.56 -23.43 -2.43
C ALA A 30 19.75 -23.40 -3.74
N ARG A 31 18.70 -24.22 -3.78
CA ARG A 31 17.74 -24.23 -4.87
C ARG A 31 17.14 -22.84 -4.81
N ALA A 32 17.46 -21.99 -5.77
CA ALA A 32 16.81 -20.70 -5.89
C ALA A 32 15.31 -20.98 -5.79
N ALA A 33 14.69 -20.51 -4.70
CA ALA A 33 13.28 -20.73 -4.48
C ALA A 33 12.58 -20.08 -5.68
N VAL A 34 11.94 -20.90 -6.50
CA VAL A 34 11.18 -20.38 -7.64
C VAL A 34 10.11 -19.48 -7.06
N THR A 35 10.18 -18.20 -7.38
CA THR A 35 9.16 -17.23 -6.94
C THR A 35 7.81 -17.70 -7.49
N PRO A 36 6.80 -17.93 -6.65
CA PRO A 36 5.52 -18.42 -7.11
C PRO A 36 4.86 -17.42 -8.05
N ARG A 37 4.18 -17.93 -9.05
CA ARG A 37 3.36 -17.13 -9.95
C ARG A 37 2.08 -16.75 -9.22
N ILE A 38 1.91 -15.50 -8.84
CA ILE A 38 0.74 -15.05 -8.10
C ILE A 38 -0.24 -14.28 -9.01
N ALA A 39 -1.52 -14.38 -8.71
CA ALA A 39 -2.56 -13.50 -9.25
C ALA A 39 -3.23 -12.74 -8.11
N ALA A 40 -3.50 -11.45 -8.28
CA ALA A 40 -4.11 -10.61 -7.25
C ALA A 40 -5.49 -10.08 -7.71
N ILE A 41 -6.54 -10.47 -7.00
CA ILE A 41 -7.89 -9.94 -7.23
C ILE A 41 -8.12 -8.67 -6.42
N ASP A 42 -7.52 -8.58 -5.24
CA ASP A 42 -7.63 -7.42 -4.35
C ASP A 42 -6.44 -6.47 -4.52
N TRP A 43 -6.69 -5.17 -4.58
CA TRP A 43 -5.63 -4.16 -4.77
C TRP A 43 -4.70 -4.02 -3.56
N ALA A 44 -5.21 -4.18 -2.32
CA ALA A 44 -4.35 -4.15 -1.16
C ALA A 44 -3.39 -5.35 -1.12
N MET A 45 -3.86 -6.52 -1.60
CA MET A 45 -3.01 -7.70 -1.78
C MET A 45 -2.01 -7.53 -2.92
N LEU A 46 -2.42 -6.89 -4.04
CA LEU A 46 -1.52 -6.51 -5.15
C LEU A 46 -0.38 -5.64 -4.62
N GLU A 47 -0.69 -4.54 -3.95
CA GLU A 47 0.30 -3.62 -3.37
C GLU A 47 1.24 -4.34 -2.39
N THR A 48 0.67 -5.21 -1.53
CA THR A 48 1.46 -5.96 -0.54
C THR A 48 2.43 -6.93 -1.21
N SER A 49 2.01 -7.63 -2.27
CA SER A 49 2.90 -8.55 -2.98
C SER A 49 4.04 -7.84 -3.69
N VAL A 50 3.75 -6.69 -4.30
CA VAL A 50 4.78 -5.87 -4.97
C VAL A 50 5.76 -5.27 -3.95
N ALA A 51 5.28 -4.82 -2.79
CA ALA A 51 6.13 -4.36 -1.70
C ALA A 51 7.10 -5.44 -1.20
N LEU A 52 6.70 -6.71 -1.25
CA LEU A 52 7.54 -7.88 -0.95
C LEU A 52 8.45 -8.32 -2.11
N GLY A 53 8.50 -7.54 -3.20
CA GLY A 53 9.32 -7.85 -4.37
C GLY A 53 8.75 -8.97 -5.25
N VAL A 54 7.46 -9.28 -5.14
CA VAL A 54 6.81 -10.30 -5.95
C VAL A 54 5.74 -9.65 -6.83
N MET A 55 6.11 -9.43 -8.10
CA MET A 55 5.19 -8.90 -9.11
C MET A 55 4.21 -10.00 -9.53
N PRO A 56 2.87 -9.77 -9.45
CA PRO A 56 1.91 -10.75 -9.92
C PRO A 56 1.94 -10.92 -11.44
N VAL A 57 1.56 -12.11 -11.91
CA VAL A 57 1.41 -12.39 -13.35
C VAL A 57 0.09 -11.85 -13.90
N ALA A 58 -0.90 -11.64 -13.02
CA ALA A 58 -2.20 -11.09 -13.35
C ALA A 58 -2.81 -10.36 -12.15
N ALA A 59 -3.57 -9.31 -12.42
CA ALA A 59 -4.36 -8.61 -11.40
C ALA A 59 -5.61 -8.00 -12.03
N THR A 60 -6.52 -7.50 -11.20
CA THR A 60 -7.79 -6.92 -11.67
C THR A 60 -7.72 -5.40 -11.79
N GLU A 61 -8.50 -4.84 -12.73
CA GLU A 61 -8.70 -3.38 -12.91
C GLU A 61 -7.37 -2.60 -13.03
N LEU A 62 -6.41 -3.13 -13.79
CA LEU A 62 -5.08 -2.53 -13.87
C LEU A 62 -5.08 -1.16 -14.57
N ILE A 63 -6.00 -0.92 -15.50
CA ILE A 63 -6.17 0.39 -16.13
C ILE A 63 -6.53 1.44 -15.06
N GLN A 64 -7.53 1.12 -14.22
CA GLN A 64 -7.98 1.99 -13.13
C GLN A 64 -6.94 2.10 -12.02
N PHE A 65 -6.20 1.00 -11.74
CA PHE A 65 -5.13 1.00 -10.75
C PHE A 65 -4.02 1.98 -11.11
N ARG A 66 -3.55 1.97 -12.36
CA ARG A 66 -2.48 2.87 -12.84
C ARG A 66 -2.86 4.35 -12.75
N VAL A 67 -4.14 4.67 -12.89
CA VAL A 67 -4.64 6.06 -12.80
C VAL A 67 -5.02 6.43 -11.36
N GLY A 68 -5.69 5.54 -10.63
CA GLY A 68 -6.28 5.85 -9.33
C GLY A 68 -5.38 5.56 -8.13
N ALA A 69 -4.63 4.46 -8.15
CA ALA A 69 -3.65 4.13 -7.11
C ALA A 69 -2.28 4.75 -7.40
N VAL A 70 -1.88 4.73 -8.67
CA VAL A 70 -0.61 5.26 -9.21
C VAL A 70 0.61 4.45 -8.75
N GLU A 71 0.70 4.10 -7.49
CA GLU A 71 1.79 3.32 -6.88
C GLU A 71 1.23 2.04 -6.23
N PRO A 72 1.99 0.93 -6.31
CA PRO A 72 3.24 0.76 -7.05
C PRO A 72 3.03 0.73 -8.55
N GLU A 73 4.07 1.02 -9.32
CA GLU A 73 4.02 0.89 -10.78
C GLU A 73 3.84 -0.58 -11.17
N ILE A 74 2.83 -0.85 -11.99
CA ILE A 74 2.52 -2.19 -12.50
C ILE A 74 2.85 -2.23 -13.98
N PRO A 75 3.83 -3.07 -14.40
CA PRO A 75 4.23 -3.23 -15.80
C PRO A 75 3.08 -3.66 -16.71
N GLU A 76 3.17 -3.31 -18.00
CA GLU A 76 2.13 -3.63 -18.98
C GLU A 76 1.97 -5.12 -19.26
N ASN A 77 3.03 -5.91 -19.03
CA ASN A 77 3.01 -7.37 -19.20
C ASN A 77 2.24 -8.12 -18.10
N VAL A 78 1.81 -7.45 -17.04
CA VAL A 78 0.88 -8.03 -16.05
C VAL A 78 -0.52 -8.06 -16.66
N VAL A 79 -1.13 -9.24 -16.69
CA VAL A 79 -2.41 -9.45 -17.34
C VAL A 79 -3.54 -8.79 -16.55
N ASP A 80 -4.33 -7.93 -17.19
CA ASP A 80 -5.54 -7.35 -16.59
C ASP A 80 -6.71 -8.33 -16.67
N LEU A 81 -7.20 -8.77 -15.52
CA LEU A 81 -8.32 -9.71 -15.38
C LEU A 81 -9.70 -9.01 -15.45
N GLY A 82 -9.74 -7.73 -15.77
CA GLY A 82 -10.97 -6.93 -15.78
C GLY A 82 -11.48 -6.59 -14.38
N LEU A 83 -12.79 -6.44 -14.24
CA LEU A 83 -13.40 -5.92 -13.01
C LEU A 83 -13.15 -6.81 -11.79
N ARG A 84 -12.77 -6.21 -10.65
CA ARG A 84 -12.65 -6.91 -9.34
C ARG A 84 -13.96 -7.58 -8.93
N GLY A 85 -15.08 -6.94 -9.24
CA GLY A 85 -16.42 -7.47 -8.95
C GLY A 85 -16.85 -8.60 -9.89
N ALA A 86 -16.15 -8.85 -10.99
CA ALA A 86 -16.41 -9.91 -11.95
C ALA A 86 -15.12 -10.26 -12.72
N PRO A 87 -14.12 -10.89 -12.05
CA PRO A 87 -12.86 -11.24 -12.70
C PRO A 87 -13.07 -12.21 -13.88
N ASN A 88 -12.26 -12.08 -14.91
CA ASN A 88 -12.23 -13.04 -16.01
C ASN A 88 -11.51 -14.33 -15.56
N PHE A 89 -12.27 -15.33 -15.16
CA PHE A 89 -11.76 -16.61 -14.64
C PHE A 89 -11.06 -17.44 -15.70
N GLU A 90 -11.49 -17.36 -16.95
CA GLU A 90 -10.86 -18.09 -18.07
C GLU A 90 -9.46 -17.51 -18.33
N LEU A 91 -9.36 -16.20 -18.38
CA LEU A 91 -8.07 -15.52 -18.53
C LEU A 91 -7.16 -15.78 -17.31
N LEU A 92 -7.71 -15.78 -16.09
CA LEU A 92 -6.97 -16.14 -14.88
C LEU A 92 -6.38 -17.56 -14.99
N GLN A 93 -7.18 -18.53 -15.44
CA GLN A 93 -6.71 -19.92 -15.63
C GLN A 93 -5.58 -20.01 -16.67
N LEU A 94 -5.65 -19.23 -17.76
CA LEU A 94 -4.61 -19.18 -18.79
C LEU A 94 -3.27 -18.62 -18.23
N THR A 95 -3.31 -17.76 -17.21
CA THR A 95 -2.08 -17.25 -16.58
C THR A 95 -1.38 -18.25 -15.68
N ARG A 96 -2.01 -19.40 -15.37
CA ARG A 96 -1.49 -20.52 -14.56
C ARG A 96 -0.84 -20.01 -13.26
N PRO A 97 -1.59 -19.35 -12.35
CA PRO A 97 -1.05 -18.93 -11.09
C PRO A 97 -0.82 -20.13 -10.14
N ASP A 98 0.20 -20.04 -9.28
CA ASP A 98 0.42 -20.98 -8.19
C ASP A 98 -0.35 -20.58 -6.93
N LEU A 99 -0.74 -19.31 -6.84
CA LEU A 99 -1.45 -18.72 -5.70
C LEU A 99 -2.31 -17.54 -6.14
N ILE A 100 -3.53 -17.47 -5.62
CA ILE A 100 -4.45 -16.35 -5.86
C ILE A 100 -4.66 -15.57 -4.56
N LEU A 101 -4.43 -14.26 -4.65
CA LEU A 101 -4.51 -13.34 -3.51
C LEU A 101 -5.85 -12.58 -3.53
N ILE A 102 -6.58 -12.66 -2.41
CA ILE A 102 -7.88 -11.98 -2.24
C ILE A 102 -7.97 -11.32 -0.86
N SER A 103 -9.05 -10.56 -0.64
CA SER A 103 -9.54 -10.22 0.71
C SER A 103 -10.91 -10.86 0.95
N PRO A 104 -11.44 -10.82 2.20
CA PRO A 104 -12.75 -11.36 2.53
C PRO A 104 -13.90 -10.79 1.69
N PHE A 105 -13.72 -9.61 1.07
CA PHE A 105 -14.70 -9.02 0.16
C PHE A 105 -15.00 -9.91 -1.06
N TYR A 106 -14.05 -10.76 -1.46
CA TYR A 106 -14.14 -11.64 -2.62
C TYR A 106 -14.48 -13.09 -2.27
N THR A 107 -14.84 -13.40 -1.03
CA THR A 107 -15.16 -14.76 -0.54
C THR A 107 -16.22 -15.47 -1.37
N ARG A 108 -17.18 -14.73 -1.95
CA ARG A 108 -18.21 -15.29 -2.87
C ARG A 108 -17.62 -15.98 -4.09
N TYR A 109 -16.37 -15.71 -4.45
CA TYR A 109 -15.69 -16.33 -5.60
C TYR A 109 -14.76 -17.46 -5.20
N THR A 110 -14.55 -17.73 -3.91
CA THR A 110 -13.54 -18.68 -3.41
C THR A 110 -13.61 -20.01 -4.12
N GLY A 111 -14.78 -20.64 -4.23
CA GLY A 111 -14.90 -21.94 -4.90
C GLY A 111 -14.49 -21.94 -6.38
N ARG A 112 -14.74 -20.84 -7.11
CA ARG A 112 -14.31 -20.71 -8.52
C ARG A 112 -12.80 -20.45 -8.62
N LEU A 113 -12.24 -19.70 -7.70
CA LEU A 113 -10.82 -19.39 -7.64
C LEU A 113 -10.01 -20.62 -7.23
N GLU A 114 -10.46 -21.38 -6.23
CA GLU A 114 -9.82 -22.61 -5.76
C GLU A 114 -9.83 -23.74 -6.79
N ALA A 115 -10.77 -23.71 -7.73
CA ALA A 115 -10.74 -24.62 -8.89
C ALA A 115 -9.58 -24.32 -9.86
N ILE A 116 -8.95 -23.14 -9.79
CA ILE A 116 -7.82 -22.73 -10.62
C ILE A 116 -6.50 -22.88 -9.88
N ALA A 117 -6.39 -22.32 -8.65
CA ALA A 117 -5.21 -22.39 -7.80
C ALA A 117 -5.57 -22.13 -6.33
N PRO A 118 -4.71 -22.54 -5.38
CA PRO A 118 -4.89 -22.20 -3.96
C PRO A 118 -5.15 -20.71 -3.74
N VAL A 119 -6.06 -20.39 -2.81
CA VAL A 119 -6.44 -19.02 -2.47
C VAL A 119 -5.82 -18.63 -1.13
N PHE A 120 -5.29 -17.41 -1.05
CA PHE A 120 -4.82 -16.81 0.19
C PHE A 120 -5.55 -15.49 0.43
N SER A 121 -6.25 -15.40 1.57
CA SER A 121 -7.10 -14.25 1.91
C SER A 121 -6.63 -13.57 3.19
N LEU A 122 -6.48 -12.24 3.15
CA LEU A 122 -6.15 -11.44 4.33
C LEU A 122 -7.13 -10.27 4.46
N PRO A 123 -7.56 -9.93 5.69
CA PRO A 123 -8.45 -8.80 5.93
C PRO A 123 -7.64 -7.49 5.94
N PHE A 124 -8.15 -6.48 5.24
CA PHE A 124 -7.65 -5.10 5.30
C PHE A 124 -8.72 -4.16 5.87
N TYR A 125 -9.91 -4.19 5.30
CA TYR A 125 -11.00 -3.31 5.64
C TYR A 125 -12.08 -4.07 6.39
N VAL A 126 -12.06 -3.94 7.71
CA VAL A 126 -13.06 -4.50 8.63
C VAL A 126 -13.88 -3.35 9.18
N LYS A 127 -15.19 -3.52 9.22
CA LYS A 127 -16.14 -2.49 9.62
C LYS A 127 -15.79 -1.88 10.99
N GLY A 128 -15.54 -0.56 11.01
CA GLY A 128 -15.25 0.21 12.21
C GLY A 128 -13.86 0.02 12.81
N GLU A 129 -12.93 -0.62 12.07
CA GLU A 129 -11.57 -0.85 12.53
C GLU A 129 -10.55 -0.11 11.64
N PRO A 130 -9.52 0.51 12.25
CA PRO A 130 -8.44 1.15 11.50
C PRO A 130 -7.70 0.14 10.60
N PRO A 131 -7.52 0.40 9.30
CA PRO A 131 -7.00 -0.60 8.37
C PRO A 131 -5.48 -0.69 8.28
N PHE A 132 -4.72 0.36 8.64
CA PHE A 132 -3.27 0.38 8.43
C PHE A 132 -2.54 -0.69 9.25
N GLY A 133 -3.00 -0.95 10.50
CA GLY A 133 -2.46 -2.05 11.30
C GLY A 133 -2.65 -3.43 10.65
N LYS A 134 -3.77 -3.63 9.94
CA LYS A 134 -4.03 -4.86 9.17
C LYS A 134 -3.14 -4.94 7.93
N ALA A 135 -2.87 -3.80 7.27
CA ALA A 135 -1.94 -3.76 6.15
C ALA A 135 -0.51 -4.14 6.59
N LEU A 136 -0.05 -3.68 7.77
CA LEU A 136 1.23 -4.11 8.34
C LEU A 136 1.25 -5.61 8.65
N ALA A 137 0.18 -6.14 9.25
CA ALA A 137 0.05 -7.58 9.52
C ALA A 137 0.02 -8.41 8.21
N ALA A 138 -0.61 -7.89 7.17
CA ALA A 138 -0.65 -8.52 5.86
C ALA A 138 0.74 -8.63 5.21
N VAL A 139 1.62 -7.63 5.37
CA VAL A 139 3.01 -7.71 4.91
C VAL A 139 3.73 -8.89 5.56
N SER A 140 3.60 -9.07 6.89
CA SER A 140 4.20 -10.20 7.60
C SER A 140 3.64 -11.53 7.12
N ALA A 141 2.31 -11.68 7.11
CA ALA A 141 1.65 -12.94 6.78
C ALA A 141 1.87 -13.36 5.32
N LEU A 142 1.82 -12.41 4.37
CA LEU A 142 2.12 -12.69 2.97
C LEU A 142 3.62 -12.95 2.76
N GLY A 143 4.48 -12.24 3.49
CA GLY A 143 5.93 -12.48 3.48
C GLY A 143 6.30 -13.90 3.89
N GLU A 144 5.69 -14.42 4.96
CA GLU A 144 5.84 -15.82 5.37
C GLU A 144 5.30 -16.78 4.30
N LYS A 145 4.10 -16.51 3.78
CA LYS A 145 3.46 -17.34 2.75
C LYS A 145 4.28 -17.46 1.47
N LEU A 146 4.99 -16.39 1.08
CA LEU A 146 5.79 -16.31 -0.14
C LEU A 146 7.28 -16.64 0.08
N GLY A 147 7.71 -16.97 1.30
CA GLY A 147 9.12 -17.16 1.63
C GLY A 147 9.94 -15.86 1.54
N ARG A 148 9.32 -14.71 1.83
CA ARG A 148 9.87 -13.35 1.79
C ARG A 148 9.87 -12.67 3.16
N ALA A 149 10.17 -13.44 4.21
CA ALA A 149 10.13 -12.92 5.58
C ALA A 149 11.18 -11.81 5.83
N ASP A 150 12.32 -11.86 5.17
CA ASP A 150 13.36 -10.83 5.28
C ASP A 150 12.91 -9.52 4.63
N GLU A 151 12.33 -9.59 3.43
CA GLU A 151 11.74 -8.45 2.75
C GLU A 151 10.59 -7.86 3.56
N ALA A 152 9.76 -8.71 4.18
CA ALA A 152 8.67 -8.24 5.04
C ALA A 152 9.21 -7.42 6.22
N ARG A 153 10.25 -7.90 6.92
CA ARG A 153 10.88 -7.15 8.00
C ARG A 153 11.46 -5.82 7.52
N ARG A 154 12.13 -5.81 6.37
CA ARG A 154 12.66 -4.59 5.77
C ARG A 154 11.56 -3.59 5.45
N VAL A 155 10.50 -4.00 4.76
CA VAL A 155 9.34 -3.15 4.40
C VAL A 155 8.70 -2.54 5.65
N LEU A 156 8.50 -3.33 6.71
CA LEU A 156 7.90 -2.86 7.96
C LEU A 156 8.81 -1.82 8.65
N SER A 157 10.12 -2.08 8.72
CA SER A 157 11.09 -1.16 9.31
C SER A 157 11.19 0.16 8.53
N GLU A 158 11.24 0.10 7.20
CA GLU A 158 11.27 1.28 6.33
C GLU A 158 9.98 2.10 6.45
N THR A 159 8.84 1.42 6.54
CA THR A 159 7.54 2.08 6.73
C THR A 159 7.47 2.82 8.07
N ASP A 160 7.89 2.18 9.16
CA ASP A 160 7.90 2.82 10.48
C ASP A 160 8.82 4.04 10.49
N ALA A 161 10.04 3.91 9.99
CA ALA A 161 11.01 5.01 9.89
C ALA A 161 10.46 6.17 9.04
N ALA A 162 9.82 5.87 7.89
CA ALA A 162 9.23 6.89 7.03
C ALA A 162 8.08 7.64 7.72
N LEU A 163 7.17 6.92 8.42
CA LEU A 163 6.07 7.54 9.15
C LEU A 163 6.58 8.41 10.30
N GLN A 164 7.61 7.98 11.04
CA GLN A 164 8.22 8.75 12.11
C GLN A 164 8.87 10.04 11.59
N ALA A 165 9.60 9.96 10.47
CA ALA A 165 10.20 11.13 9.84
C ALA A 165 9.12 12.14 9.37
N MET A 166 8.04 11.66 8.74
CA MET A 166 6.93 12.50 8.30
C MET A 166 6.18 13.12 9.49
N ARG A 167 5.95 12.35 10.56
CA ARG A 167 5.35 12.85 11.82
C ARG A 167 6.16 13.99 12.41
N THR A 168 7.50 13.87 12.46
CA THR A 168 8.39 14.93 12.93
C THR A 168 8.28 16.19 12.08
N ARG A 169 8.25 16.05 10.75
CA ARG A 169 8.07 17.19 9.84
C ARG A 169 6.71 17.88 10.00
N LEU A 170 5.69 17.12 10.38
CA LEU A 170 4.31 17.61 10.55
C LEU A 170 4.00 18.12 11.96
N ALA A 171 4.94 18.09 12.91
CA ALA A 171 4.70 18.47 14.29
C ALA A 171 4.14 19.89 14.45
N GLY A 172 4.61 20.86 13.64
CA GLY A 172 4.11 22.23 13.61
C GLY A 172 2.67 22.39 13.07
N PHE A 173 2.11 21.35 12.46
CA PHE A 173 0.77 21.37 11.87
C PHE A 173 -0.31 20.72 12.75
N SER A 174 0.05 20.19 13.92
CA SER A 174 -0.85 19.40 14.80
C SER A 174 -1.94 20.22 15.49
N ALA A 175 -1.72 21.53 15.65
CA ALA A 175 -2.69 22.42 16.35
C ALA A 175 -4.03 22.56 15.62
N ARG A 176 -4.12 22.19 14.34
CA ARG A 176 -5.31 22.38 13.52
C ARG A 176 -5.88 21.03 13.06
N PRO A 177 -7.16 20.73 13.32
CA PRO A 177 -7.78 19.49 12.84
C PRO A 177 -7.86 19.49 11.30
N THR A 178 -7.92 18.29 10.73
CA THR A 178 -7.84 18.09 9.28
C THR A 178 -9.01 17.26 8.80
N TYR A 179 -9.83 17.80 7.91
CA TYR A 179 -10.74 17.00 7.10
C TYR A 179 -9.95 16.33 5.97
N VAL A 180 -10.06 15.02 5.85
CA VAL A 180 -9.60 14.29 4.67
C VAL A 180 -10.83 13.85 3.89
N ILE A 181 -10.96 14.35 2.66
CA ILE A 181 -12.18 14.17 1.86
C ILE A 181 -11.85 13.80 0.41
N ASN A 182 -12.84 13.25 -0.27
CA ASN A 182 -12.87 13.13 -1.72
C ASN A 182 -14.13 13.82 -2.24
N ILE A 183 -14.00 14.63 -3.28
CA ILE A 183 -15.12 15.34 -3.91
C ILE A 183 -15.58 14.57 -5.14
N GLY A 184 -16.84 14.11 -5.10
CA GLY A 184 -17.45 13.38 -6.21
C GLY A 184 -18.31 14.27 -7.11
N ASP A 185 -18.93 15.31 -6.53
CA ASP A 185 -19.76 16.29 -7.23
C ASP A 185 -19.68 17.67 -6.58
N ALA A 186 -20.41 18.65 -7.15
CA ALA A 186 -20.38 20.05 -6.71
C ALA A 186 -21.06 20.33 -5.38
N ARG A 187 -21.76 19.38 -4.78
CA ARG A 187 -22.57 19.56 -3.56
C ARG A 187 -22.21 18.61 -2.45
N HIS A 188 -21.50 17.54 -2.75
CA HIS A 188 -21.22 16.48 -1.80
C HIS A 188 -19.75 16.09 -1.78
N PHE A 189 -19.30 15.61 -0.64
CA PHE A 189 -18.00 14.99 -0.44
C PHE A 189 -18.15 13.62 0.22
N ARG A 190 -17.09 12.84 0.19
CA ARG A 190 -16.93 11.63 1.02
C ARG A 190 -15.85 11.91 2.05
N ALA A 191 -16.12 11.63 3.32
CA ALA A 191 -15.17 11.84 4.41
C ALA A 191 -14.44 10.56 4.78
N PHE A 192 -13.20 10.71 5.18
CA PHE A 192 -12.34 9.62 5.67
C PHE A 192 -12.15 9.76 7.17
N GLY A 193 -12.92 8.98 7.95
CA GLY A 193 -12.81 8.89 9.41
C GLY A 193 -11.65 8.00 9.85
N ALA A 194 -11.51 7.79 11.16
CA ALA A 194 -10.44 6.99 11.76
C ALA A 194 -10.45 5.51 11.34
N ASP A 195 -11.57 5.01 10.84
CA ASP A 195 -11.76 3.66 10.31
C ASP A 195 -11.46 3.52 8.80
N SER A 196 -10.88 4.56 8.19
CA SER A 196 -10.36 4.55 6.82
C SER A 196 -8.83 4.54 6.81
N MET A 197 -8.23 4.13 5.68
CA MET A 197 -6.78 4.16 5.49
C MET A 197 -6.20 5.55 5.75
N PHE A 198 -6.80 6.57 5.17
CA PHE A 198 -6.30 7.94 5.29
C PHE A 198 -6.49 8.51 6.69
N GLY A 199 -7.60 8.22 7.35
CA GLY A 199 -7.84 8.67 8.73
C GLY A 199 -6.96 7.98 9.76
N ASP A 200 -6.68 6.66 9.61
CA ASP A 200 -5.73 5.93 10.45
C ASP A 200 -4.30 6.49 10.29
N VAL A 201 -3.86 6.67 9.04
CA VAL A 201 -2.53 7.23 8.75
C VAL A 201 -2.42 8.68 9.24
N LEU A 202 -3.46 9.51 9.07
CA LEU A 202 -3.50 10.87 9.61
C LEU A 202 -3.22 10.90 11.11
N GLY A 203 -3.89 10.02 11.88
CA GLY A 203 -3.65 9.87 13.32
C GLY A 203 -2.23 9.43 13.66
N ARG A 204 -1.65 8.51 12.89
CA ARG A 204 -0.25 8.06 13.05
C ARG A 204 0.76 9.17 12.80
N LEU A 205 0.44 10.11 11.92
CA LEU A 205 1.24 11.32 11.66
C LEU A 205 1.08 12.38 12.77
N GLY A 206 0.25 12.15 13.79
CA GLY A 206 0.03 13.07 14.91
C GLY A 206 -0.93 14.21 14.57
N LEU A 207 -1.74 14.08 13.52
CA LEU A 207 -2.73 15.07 13.13
C LEU A 207 -4.13 14.64 13.58
N ALA A 208 -4.91 15.58 14.11
CA ALA A 208 -6.29 15.33 14.51
C ALA A 208 -7.21 15.27 13.27
N ASN A 209 -8.05 14.23 13.19
CA ASN A 209 -9.09 14.16 12.18
C ASN A 209 -10.28 15.05 12.58
N ALA A 210 -10.67 15.98 11.72
CA ALA A 210 -11.84 16.82 11.93
C ALA A 210 -13.17 16.05 11.74
N TRP A 211 -13.14 14.93 11.02
CA TRP A 211 -14.27 14.03 10.86
C TRP A 211 -14.26 12.98 11.97
N VAL A 212 -15.17 13.12 12.94
CA VAL A 212 -15.25 12.24 14.12
C VAL A 212 -16.16 11.04 13.94
N ASP A 213 -17.02 11.06 12.94
CA ASP A 213 -17.91 9.96 12.60
C ASP A 213 -17.17 8.84 11.86
N ARG A 214 -17.80 7.66 11.80
CA ARG A 214 -17.25 6.53 11.05
C ARG A 214 -17.31 6.77 9.56
N SER A 215 -16.23 6.51 8.86
CA SER A 215 -16.12 6.71 7.41
C SER A 215 -16.86 5.69 6.57
N GLN A 216 -17.12 4.48 7.08
CA GLN A 216 -17.75 3.41 6.30
C GLN A 216 -19.12 3.77 5.69
N PHE A 217 -19.85 4.75 6.26
CA PHE A 217 -21.10 5.27 5.71
C PHE A 217 -20.85 6.50 4.85
N THR A 218 -19.97 7.38 5.27
CA THR A 218 -19.62 8.61 4.55
C THR A 218 -18.72 8.37 3.36
N PHE A 219 -17.84 7.39 3.44
CA PHE A 219 -16.99 6.96 2.34
C PHE A 219 -17.82 6.39 1.17
N ALA A 220 -18.88 5.63 1.45
CA ALA A 220 -19.81 5.10 0.45
C ALA A 220 -21.00 6.05 0.20
N ALA A 221 -21.34 6.93 1.14
CA ALA A 221 -22.46 7.85 1.06
C ALA A 221 -21.96 9.30 0.94
N PRO A 222 -22.49 10.08 0.00
CA PRO A 222 -22.15 11.50 -0.13
C PRO A 222 -22.69 12.30 1.06
N VAL A 223 -21.86 13.22 1.57
CA VAL A 223 -22.18 14.17 2.64
C VAL A 223 -22.28 15.57 2.05
N PRO A 224 -23.28 16.37 2.40
CA PRO A 224 -23.41 17.75 1.94
C PRO A 224 -22.21 18.62 2.33
N LEU A 225 -21.75 19.50 1.42
CA LEU A 225 -20.56 20.35 1.62
C LEU A 225 -20.66 21.26 2.86
N GLU A 226 -21.84 21.71 3.24
CA GLU A 226 -22.08 22.53 4.43
C GLU A 226 -21.62 21.88 5.73
N ASN A 227 -21.54 20.55 5.80
CA ASN A 227 -21.06 19.83 6.97
C ASN A 227 -19.56 20.11 7.26
N LEU A 228 -18.80 20.59 6.27
CA LEU A 228 -17.42 21.03 6.47
C LEU A 228 -17.32 22.30 7.33
N ALA A 229 -18.41 23.04 7.50
CA ALA A 229 -18.47 24.21 8.38
C ALA A 229 -18.52 23.84 9.88
N ALA A 230 -18.78 22.59 10.22
CA ALA A 230 -18.88 22.13 11.62
C ALA A 230 -17.57 22.34 12.41
N SER A 231 -16.42 22.35 11.74
CA SER A 231 -15.13 22.71 12.34
C SER A 231 -14.52 23.89 11.60
N SER A 232 -14.80 25.10 12.07
CA SER A 232 -14.34 26.34 11.43
C SER A 232 -12.83 26.46 11.33
N GLU A 233 -12.10 25.89 12.30
CA GLU A 233 -10.64 25.92 12.38
C GLU A 233 -9.97 24.84 11.52
N ALA A 234 -10.71 23.88 11.00
CA ALA A 234 -10.14 22.76 10.25
C ALA A 234 -9.49 23.23 8.94
N ARG A 235 -8.47 22.49 8.51
CA ARG A 235 -8.02 22.48 7.11
C ARG A 235 -8.76 21.40 6.34
N ILE A 236 -8.83 21.54 5.03
CA ILE A 236 -9.43 20.55 4.14
C ILE A 236 -8.33 19.97 3.24
N VAL A 237 -8.18 18.66 3.27
CA VAL A 237 -7.32 17.90 2.39
C VAL A 237 -8.20 17.09 1.44
N ILE A 238 -8.15 17.43 0.17
CA ILE A 238 -8.88 16.74 -0.89
C ILE A 238 -7.94 15.67 -1.46
N VAL A 239 -8.34 14.41 -1.35
CA VAL A 239 -7.58 13.29 -1.91
C VAL A 239 -8.11 12.95 -3.29
N SER A 240 -7.23 12.79 -4.25
CA SER A 240 -7.51 12.50 -5.65
C SER A 240 -8.09 13.67 -6.45
N ASP A 241 -8.03 13.53 -7.75
CA ASP A 241 -8.52 14.54 -8.68
C ASP A 241 -10.02 14.79 -8.50
N ILE A 242 -10.39 16.06 -8.48
CA ILE A 242 -11.79 16.46 -8.53
C ILE A 242 -12.29 16.31 -9.97
N PRO A 243 -13.42 15.65 -10.24
CA PRO A 243 -14.01 15.56 -11.56
C PRO A 243 -14.14 16.95 -12.22
N VAL A 244 -13.87 17.04 -13.54
CA VAL A 244 -13.83 18.32 -14.26
C VAL A 244 -15.14 19.10 -14.09
N GLU A 245 -16.28 18.41 -14.18
CA GLU A 245 -17.61 18.98 -14.04
C GLU A 245 -17.86 19.52 -12.61
N ALA A 246 -17.33 18.82 -11.60
CA ALA A 246 -17.42 19.26 -10.21
C ALA A 246 -16.49 20.43 -9.92
N ARG A 247 -15.34 20.50 -10.55
CA ARG A 247 -14.32 21.52 -10.32
C ARG A 247 -14.80 22.92 -10.68
N GLU A 248 -15.44 23.08 -11.84
CA GLU A 248 -16.02 24.36 -12.26
C GLU A 248 -17.19 24.76 -11.38
N SER A 249 -18.09 23.82 -11.10
CA SER A 249 -19.25 24.05 -10.26
C SER A 249 -18.88 24.42 -8.83
N LEU A 250 -17.81 23.84 -8.25
CA LEU A 250 -17.29 24.21 -6.93
C LEU A 250 -16.76 25.64 -6.90
N ARG A 251 -16.03 26.08 -7.94
CA ARG A 251 -15.53 27.46 -8.02
C ARG A 251 -16.66 28.48 -7.96
N ASN A 252 -17.82 28.14 -8.51
CA ASN A 252 -19.01 29.00 -8.54
C ASN A 252 -19.95 28.77 -7.33
N SER A 253 -19.72 27.75 -6.51
CA SER A 253 -20.56 27.42 -5.35
C SER A 253 -20.43 28.48 -4.26
N ALA A 254 -21.56 29.11 -3.90
CA ALA A 254 -21.60 30.03 -2.78
C ALA A 254 -21.30 29.34 -1.45
N ILE A 255 -21.76 28.09 -1.27
CA ILE A 255 -21.52 27.27 -0.07
C ILE A 255 -20.02 27.02 0.05
N TRP A 256 -19.36 26.54 -1.02
CA TRP A 256 -17.93 26.26 -1.00
C TRP A 256 -17.11 27.51 -0.65
N ARG A 257 -17.40 28.64 -1.30
CA ARG A 257 -16.70 29.93 -1.05
C ARG A 257 -16.95 30.49 0.35
N ALA A 258 -18.08 30.14 0.99
CA ALA A 258 -18.41 30.59 2.35
C ALA A 258 -17.68 29.77 3.43
N LEU A 259 -17.15 28.57 3.11
CA LEU A 259 -16.42 27.75 4.09
C LEU A 259 -15.20 28.51 4.64
N PRO A 260 -14.97 28.54 5.96
CA PRO A 260 -13.81 29.21 6.56
C PRO A 260 -12.48 28.71 6.01
N ALA A 261 -12.34 27.39 5.82
CA ALA A 261 -11.15 26.79 5.25
C ALA A 261 -10.83 27.29 3.83
N VAL A 262 -11.86 27.53 3.01
CA VAL A 262 -11.71 28.04 1.64
C VAL A 262 -11.32 29.52 1.65
N ARG A 263 -12.01 30.33 2.47
CA ARG A 263 -11.74 31.77 2.60
C ARG A 263 -10.35 32.09 3.12
N GLU A 264 -9.80 31.21 3.94
CA GLU A 264 -8.51 31.37 4.60
C GLU A 264 -7.39 30.56 3.93
N ASN A 265 -7.62 30.09 2.69
CA ASN A 265 -6.65 29.30 1.90
C ASN A 265 -6.12 28.06 2.62
N ARG A 266 -6.95 27.40 3.44
CA ARG A 266 -6.64 26.18 4.18
C ARG A 266 -7.09 24.91 3.48
N VAL A 267 -7.10 24.91 2.15
CA VAL A 267 -7.47 23.77 1.30
C VAL A 267 -6.25 23.32 0.52
N VAL A 268 -5.94 22.04 0.59
CA VAL A 268 -4.91 21.38 -0.25
C VAL A 268 -5.53 20.25 -1.03
N THR A 269 -5.05 20.04 -2.26
CA THR A 269 -5.41 18.87 -3.08
C THR A 269 -4.19 17.98 -3.26
N LEU A 270 -4.34 16.71 -2.95
CA LEU A 270 -3.33 15.68 -3.15
C LEU A 270 -3.58 15.00 -4.50
N GLY A 271 -2.51 14.40 -5.06
CA GLY A 271 -2.63 13.49 -6.19
C GLY A 271 -3.41 12.22 -5.86
N ASN A 272 -3.67 11.42 -6.89
CA ASN A 272 -4.47 10.20 -6.75
C ASN A 272 -3.83 9.17 -5.81
N VAL A 273 -4.62 8.63 -4.90
CA VAL A 273 -4.28 7.56 -3.97
C VAL A 273 -5.48 6.64 -3.80
N SER A 274 -5.27 5.33 -3.83
CA SER A 274 -6.34 4.37 -3.59
C SER A 274 -6.82 4.41 -2.12
N PRO A 275 -8.10 4.65 -1.85
CA PRO A 275 -8.65 4.57 -0.50
C PRO A 275 -8.77 3.13 0.02
N TYR A 276 -8.63 2.14 -0.86
CA TYR A 276 -8.72 0.71 -0.57
C TYR A 276 -7.42 -0.05 -0.87
N GLY A 277 -6.30 0.64 -0.88
CA GLY A 277 -4.99 0.02 -1.03
C GLY A 277 -4.46 -0.59 0.26
N GLY A 278 -3.24 -1.11 0.20
CA GLY A 278 -2.51 -1.66 1.33
C GLY A 278 -1.53 -0.65 1.94
N ILE A 279 -0.36 -1.18 2.32
CA ILE A 279 0.70 -0.36 2.94
C ILE A 279 1.21 0.76 2.01
N THR A 280 1.30 0.48 0.72
CA THR A 280 1.79 1.45 -0.28
C THR A 280 0.88 2.66 -0.38
N ALA A 281 -0.45 2.45 -0.45
CA ALA A 281 -1.42 3.54 -0.46
C ALA A 281 -1.35 4.39 0.82
N GLY A 282 -1.20 3.76 1.99
CA GLY A 282 -1.07 4.48 3.26
C GLY A 282 0.19 5.35 3.31
N VAL A 283 1.34 4.81 2.91
CA VAL A 283 2.62 5.55 2.85
C VAL A 283 2.60 6.65 1.80
N ARG A 284 2.02 6.39 0.61
CA ARG A 284 1.83 7.41 -0.42
C ARG A 284 0.99 8.57 0.08
N PHE A 285 -0.14 8.30 0.73
CA PHE A 285 -0.97 9.34 1.35
C PHE A 285 -0.16 10.18 2.36
N ALA A 286 0.57 9.52 3.27
CA ALA A 286 1.40 10.21 4.26
C ALA A 286 2.44 11.13 3.62
N ARG A 287 3.10 10.66 2.55
CA ARG A 287 4.10 11.43 1.81
C ARG A 287 3.49 12.65 1.12
N LEU A 288 2.44 12.46 0.33
CA LEU A 288 1.76 13.54 -0.39
C LEU A 288 1.20 14.60 0.57
N LEU A 289 0.62 14.17 1.70
CA LEU A 289 0.12 15.07 2.73
C LEU A 289 1.27 15.90 3.35
N THR A 290 2.39 15.25 3.66
CA THR A 290 3.55 15.91 4.25
C THR A 290 4.13 16.95 3.28
N GLU A 291 4.33 16.59 2.03
CA GLU A 291 4.82 17.48 0.98
C GLU A 291 3.89 18.71 0.81
N ALA A 292 2.58 18.47 0.70
CA ALA A 292 1.62 19.54 0.49
C ALA A 292 1.53 20.52 1.68
N LEU A 293 1.54 20.01 2.91
CA LEU A 293 1.47 20.89 4.08
C LEU A 293 2.77 21.66 4.33
N THR A 294 3.93 21.04 4.13
CA THR A 294 5.22 21.74 4.28
C THR A 294 5.45 22.78 3.20
N ALA A 295 5.05 22.53 1.95
CA ALA A 295 5.12 23.53 0.88
C ALA A 295 4.24 24.76 1.12
N GLN A 296 3.05 24.59 1.75
CA GLN A 296 2.21 25.73 2.16
C GLN A 296 2.82 26.52 3.31
N GLY A 297 3.50 25.86 4.26
CA GLY A 297 4.13 26.50 5.41
C GLY A 297 5.36 27.33 5.03
N GLU A 298 6.03 27.01 3.94
CA GLU A 298 7.18 27.78 3.40
C GLU A 298 6.72 29.04 2.60
N ALA A 299 5.46 29.11 2.23
CA ALA A 299 4.88 30.21 1.46
C ALA A 299 4.26 31.33 2.32
N LEU A 300 4.24 31.19 3.64
CA LEU A 300 3.76 32.15 4.64
C LEU A 300 4.93 32.77 5.41
#